data_f6fc904c06bb674556be2b612d977891
#
_entry.id   f6fc904c06bb674556be2b612d977891
#
_cell.length_a   1.000
_cell.length_b   1.000
_cell.length_c   1.000
_cell.angle_alpha   90.00
_cell.angle_beta   90.00
_cell.angle_gamma   90.00
#
_symmetry.space_group_name_H-M   'P 1'
#
loop_
_entity.id
_entity.type
_entity.pdbx_description
1 polymer ?
#
loop_
_entity_poly.entity_id
_entity_poly.type
_entity_poly.pdbx_seq_one_letter_code
_entity_poly.pdbx_strand_id
1 'polypeptide(L)'
;FLFVNGIFEIISEDSIISNPYFIYGVEIGSFILTIILAVIFERILLSKPRSVNPYKFVLTKDIVNEKLSLLNTNLTNLKYELINTDKLDNGNVSIYNRTTMRYNSFILVYETSELSKKNITNLEDYMERFYNDNYPKKKVYTDNYFDPYSYIIHYSKLIIVDKMNEDTQNLVKDSIINLPDFTYLTAVLDKEESKLYIAKIRTDIGSGDFKMQSKEIKELFDLNKKK
;
A
#
# COMPACT_ATOMS: atom_id res chain seq x y z
N PHE A 1 -20.56 -18.84 12.62
CA PHE A 1 -21.08 -20.25 12.58
C PHE A 1 -21.41 -20.74 13.99
N LEU A 2 -20.47 -20.74 14.93
CA LEU A 2 -20.68 -21.17 16.33
C LEU A 2 -21.75 -20.35 17.07
N PHE A 3 -21.87 -19.05 16.78
CA PHE A 3 -22.87 -18.20 17.45
C PHE A 3 -24.30 -18.47 16.96
N VAL A 4 -24.47 -18.79 15.69
CA VAL A 4 -25.77 -19.15 15.11
C VAL A 4 -26.21 -20.53 15.61
N ASN A 5 -25.30 -21.49 15.69
CA ASN A 5 -25.60 -22.82 16.28
C ASN A 5 -25.99 -22.73 17.76
N GLY A 6 -25.31 -21.88 18.56
CA GLY A 6 -25.66 -21.69 19.98
C GLY A 6 -27.06 -21.08 20.19
N ILE A 7 -27.48 -20.14 19.33
CA ILE A 7 -28.84 -19.60 19.36
C ILE A 7 -29.87 -20.68 18.95
N PHE A 8 -29.50 -21.56 18.02
CA PHE A 8 -30.35 -22.68 17.58
C PHE A 8 -30.56 -23.75 18.65
N GLU A 9 -29.53 -24.12 19.41
CA GLU A 9 -29.67 -25.04 20.54
C GLU A 9 -30.63 -24.49 21.60
N ILE A 10 -30.57 -23.19 21.91
CA ILE A 10 -31.46 -22.54 22.88
C ILE A 10 -32.93 -22.50 22.38
N ILE A 11 -33.15 -22.33 21.07
CA ILE A 11 -34.50 -22.27 20.49
C ILE A 11 -35.09 -23.70 20.31
N SER A 12 -34.26 -24.73 20.15
CA SER A 12 -34.72 -26.10 19.93
C SER A 12 -35.21 -26.82 21.21
N GLU A 13 -34.86 -26.31 22.39
CA GLU A 13 -35.37 -26.84 23.65
C GLU A 13 -36.85 -26.51 23.92
N ASP A 14 -37.39 -25.43 23.30
CA ASP A 14 -38.82 -25.11 23.37
C ASP A 14 -39.55 -25.65 22.12
N SER A 15 -40.04 -26.83 22.21
CA SER A 15 -40.99 -27.67 21.45
C SER A 15 -41.77 -27.13 20.22
N ILE A 16 -41.45 -26.00 19.65
CA ILE A 16 -42.18 -25.41 18.52
C ILE A 16 -41.55 -25.77 17.15
N ILE A 17 -40.32 -26.30 17.11
CA ILE A 17 -39.61 -26.54 15.86
C ILE A 17 -39.32 -28.05 15.68
N SER A 18 -40.35 -28.88 15.63
CA SER A 18 -40.22 -30.27 15.24
C SER A 18 -40.39 -30.53 13.75
N ASN A 19 -40.51 -29.50 12.93
CA ASN A 19 -40.62 -29.63 11.49
C ASN A 19 -39.22 -29.64 10.82
N PRO A 20 -38.77 -30.81 10.29
CA PRO A 20 -37.44 -30.91 9.67
C PRO A 20 -37.26 -29.94 8.50
N TYR A 21 -38.34 -29.59 7.79
CA TYR A 21 -38.27 -28.61 6.68
C TYR A 21 -37.97 -27.18 7.18
N PHE A 22 -38.36 -26.82 8.40
CA PHE A 22 -38.05 -25.56 9.00
C PHE A 22 -36.56 -25.49 9.36
N ILE A 23 -36.01 -26.55 9.97
CA ILE A 23 -34.57 -26.65 10.32
C ILE A 23 -33.72 -26.55 9.04
N TYR A 24 -34.02 -27.32 8.00
CA TYR A 24 -33.32 -27.23 6.73
C TYR A 24 -33.43 -25.82 6.07
N GLY A 25 -34.59 -25.17 6.16
CA GLY A 25 -34.79 -23.84 5.63
C GLY A 25 -33.89 -22.80 6.33
N VAL A 26 -33.72 -22.91 7.62
CA VAL A 26 -32.87 -22.00 8.40
C VAL A 26 -31.39 -22.28 8.17
N GLU A 27 -30.97 -23.55 8.08
CA GLU A 27 -29.59 -23.92 7.76
C GLU A 27 -29.21 -23.40 6.38
N ILE A 28 -30.02 -23.62 5.36
CA ILE A 28 -29.80 -23.12 4.00
C ILE A 28 -29.78 -21.58 4.01
N GLY A 29 -30.73 -20.94 4.72
CA GLY A 29 -30.79 -19.48 4.83
C GLY A 29 -29.53 -18.89 5.50
N SER A 30 -29.06 -19.52 6.58
CA SER A 30 -27.84 -19.10 7.27
C SER A 30 -26.60 -19.28 6.41
N PHE A 31 -26.50 -20.36 5.64
CA PHE A 31 -25.43 -20.61 4.71
C PHE A 31 -25.40 -19.57 3.57
N ILE A 32 -26.55 -19.29 2.98
CA ILE A 32 -26.68 -18.24 1.94
C ILE A 32 -26.31 -16.87 2.50
N LEU A 33 -26.78 -16.52 3.70
CA LEU A 33 -26.44 -15.27 4.36
C LEU A 33 -24.94 -15.16 4.64
N THR A 34 -24.31 -16.26 5.07
CA THR A 34 -22.85 -16.31 5.29
C THR A 34 -22.08 -16.07 4.00
N ILE A 35 -22.50 -16.68 2.88
CA ILE A 35 -21.90 -16.44 1.57
C ILE A 35 -22.06 -14.98 1.14
N ILE A 36 -23.27 -14.42 1.30
CA ILE A 36 -23.54 -13.01 0.94
C ILE A 36 -22.66 -12.08 1.78
N LEU A 37 -22.56 -12.32 3.08
CA LEU A 37 -21.71 -11.53 3.97
C LEU A 37 -20.22 -11.69 3.61
N ALA A 38 -19.76 -12.90 3.28
CA ALA A 38 -18.39 -13.13 2.82
C ALA A 38 -18.09 -12.37 1.53
N VAL A 39 -18.99 -12.40 0.54
CA VAL A 39 -18.85 -11.67 -0.73
C VAL A 39 -18.87 -10.15 -0.51
N ILE A 40 -19.76 -9.66 0.39
CA ILE A 40 -19.80 -8.24 0.74
C ILE A 40 -18.51 -7.84 1.44
N PHE A 41 -18.05 -8.65 2.40
CA PHE A 41 -16.82 -8.41 3.15
C PHE A 41 -15.60 -8.43 2.23
N GLU A 42 -15.52 -9.41 1.33
CA GLU A 42 -14.50 -9.48 0.30
C GLU A 42 -14.53 -8.25 -0.62
N ARG A 43 -15.70 -7.82 -1.07
CA ARG A 43 -15.83 -6.58 -1.87
C ARG A 43 -15.46 -5.33 -1.09
N ILE A 44 -15.73 -5.27 0.22
CA ILE A 44 -15.34 -4.13 1.06
C ILE A 44 -13.84 -4.14 1.31
N LEU A 45 -13.24 -5.32 1.60
CA LEU A 45 -11.81 -5.47 1.85
C LEU A 45 -10.96 -5.39 0.58
N LEU A 46 -11.44 -5.98 -0.52
CA LEU A 46 -10.77 -5.99 -1.82
C LEU A 46 -11.23 -4.85 -2.73
N SER A 47 -12.20 -4.03 -2.32
CA SER A 47 -12.51 -2.80 -3.06
C SER A 47 -11.23 -1.99 -3.12
N LYS A 48 -10.70 -1.80 -4.34
CA LYS A 48 -9.56 -0.90 -4.57
C LYS A 48 -9.85 0.37 -3.78
N PRO A 49 -8.94 0.81 -2.90
CA PRO A 49 -9.15 2.02 -2.12
C PRO A 49 -9.57 3.12 -3.10
N ARG A 50 -10.70 3.77 -2.85
CA ARG A 50 -11.19 4.81 -3.76
C ARG A 50 -10.12 5.89 -3.80
N SER A 51 -9.45 5.97 -4.94
CA SER A 51 -8.42 6.95 -5.16
C SER A 51 -9.05 8.35 -5.05
N VAL A 52 -8.46 9.18 -4.23
CA VAL A 52 -8.79 10.61 -4.12
C VAL A 52 -7.66 11.41 -4.73
N ASN A 53 -7.94 12.66 -5.08
CA ASN A 53 -6.92 13.53 -5.61
C ASN A 53 -5.68 13.53 -4.68
N PRO A 54 -4.47 13.36 -5.23
CA PRO A 54 -3.25 13.32 -4.45
C PRO A 54 -3.06 14.60 -3.64
N TYR A 55 -2.32 14.50 -2.53
CA TYR A 55 -1.81 15.69 -1.88
C TYR A 55 -0.85 16.40 -2.82
N LYS A 56 -1.00 17.73 -2.94
CA LYS A 56 -0.14 18.58 -3.76
C LYS A 56 0.57 19.57 -2.86
N PHE A 57 1.89 19.54 -2.93
CA PHE A 57 2.76 20.49 -2.22
C PHE A 57 3.51 21.32 -3.24
N VAL A 58 3.46 22.63 -3.08
CA VAL A 58 4.23 23.57 -3.91
C VAL A 58 5.53 23.88 -3.18
N LEU A 59 6.64 23.65 -3.84
CA LEU A 59 7.99 23.91 -3.36
C LEU A 59 8.58 25.09 -4.13
N THR A 60 9.74 25.60 -3.73
CA THR A 60 10.52 26.49 -4.59
C THR A 60 11.57 25.68 -5.34
N LYS A 61 12.05 26.20 -6.48
CA LYS A 61 13.11 25.52 -7.25
C LYS A 61 14.37 25.30 -6.43
N ASP A 62 14.73 26.27 -5.58
CA ASP A 62 15.89 26.15 -4.70
C ASP A 62 15.73 25.01 -3.71
N ILE A 63 14.55 24.88 -3.10
CA ILE A 63 14.22 23.76 -2.21
C ILE A 63 14.30 22.43 -2.96
N VAL A 64 13.73 22.34 -4.16
CA VAL A 64 13.78 21.10 -4.96
C VAL A 64 15.23 20.71 -5.24
N ASN A 65 16.05 21.63 -5.73
CA ASN A 65 17.45 21.36 -6.03
C ASN A 65 18.26 20.97 -4.77
N GLU A 66 18.06 21.70 -3.66
CA GLU A 66 18.68 21.37 -2.38
C GLU A 66 18.28 19.97 -1.91
N LYS A 67 16.98 19.65 -1.91
CA LYS A 67 16.50 18.35 -1.42
C LYS A 67 16.91 17.19 -2.30
N LEU A 68 16.97 17.39 -3.62
CA LEU A 68 17.49 16.36 -4.52
C LEU A 68 19.00 16.12 -4.29
N SER A 69 19.79 17.17 -4.11
CA SER A 69 21.22 17.03 -3.81
C SER A 69 21.50 16.35 -2.47
N LEU A 70 20.58 16.48 -1.50
CA LEU A 70 20.67 15.89 -0.17
C LEU A 70 19.84 14.61 -0.01
N LEU A 71 19.23 14.10 -1.10
CA LEU A 71 18.27 13.00 -1.00
C LEU A 71 18.86 11.77 -0.32
N ASN A 72 20.06 11.35 -0.70
CA ASN A 72 20.76 10.22 -0.08
C ASN A 72 21.02 10.47 1.41
N THR A 73 21.47 11.66 1.76
CA THR A 73 21.71 12.05 3.16
C THR A 73 20.42 12.03 3.97
N ASN A 74 19.33 12.54 3.41
CA ASN A 74 18.03 12.57 4.08
C ASN A 74 17.47 11.15 4.27
N LEU A 75 17.64 10.26 3.27
CA LEU A 75 17.26 8.86 3.39
C LEU A 75 18.09 8.15 4.46
N THR A 76 19.40 8.38 4.51
CA THR A 76 20.28 7.84 5.56
C THR A 76 19.88 8.35 6.95
N ASN A 77 19.50 9.61 7.09
CA ASN A 77 19.00 10.19 8.35
C ASN A 77 17.69 9.50 8.80
N LEU A 78 16.86 9.07 7.86
CA LEU A 78 15.67 8.25 8.12
C LEU A 78 16.00 6.76 8.32
N LYS A 79 17.31 6.41 8.41
CA LYS A 79 17.81 5.03 8.59
C LYS A 79 17.53 4.09 7.43
N TYR A 80 17.43 4.63 6.22
CA TYR A 80 17.40 3.83 5.02
C TYR A 80 18.82 3.62 4.49
N GLU A 81 19.10 2.41 4.05
CA GLU A 81 20.36 2.02 3.43
C GLU A 81 20.13 1.78 1.94
N LEU A 82 21.03 2.28 1.10
CA LEU A 82 21.02 2.02 -0.33
C LEU A 82 21.42 0.55 -0.56
N ILE A 83 20.55 -0.23 -1.15
CA ILE A 83 20.79 -1.68 -1.37
C ILE A 83 20.95 -2.04 -2.84
N ASN A 84 20.44 -1.23 -3.76
CA ASN A 84 20.61 -1.46 -5.18
C ASN A 84 20.49 -0.18 -6.00
N THR A 85 21.21 -0.13 -7.14
CA THR A 85 21.07 0.88 -8.18
C THR A 85 21.06 0.20 -9.53
N ASP A 86 20.15 0.60 -10.42
CA ASP A 86 19.99 0.00 -11.73
C ASP A 86 19.48 1.02 -12.74
N LYS A 87 19.41 0.63 -14.01
CA LYS A 87 18.75 1.38 -15.07
C LYS A 87 17.50 0.64 -15.50
N LEU A 88 16.40 1.35 -15.55
CA LEU A 88 15.13 0.82 -16.00
C LEU A 88 14.56 1.75 -17.09
N ASP A 89 14.37 1.22 -18.28
CA ASP A 89 13.96 2.01 -19.44
C ASP A 89 14.86 3.26 -19.63
N ASN A 90 14.25 4.45 -19.57
CA ASN A 90 14.93 5.74 -19.73
C ASN A 90 15.31 6.40 -18.39
N GLY A 91 15.28 5.67 -17.28
CA GLY A 91 15.50 6.24 -15.96
C GLY A 91 16.49 5.46 -15.12
N ASN A 92 16.92 6.09 -14.03
CA ASN A 92 17.75 5.46 -13.01
C ASN A 92 16.88 5.06 -11.83
N VAL A 93 17.09 3.85 -11.32
CA VAL A 93 16.40 3.30 -10.15
C VAL A 93 17.40 3.15 -9.02
N SER A 94 17.03 3.63 -7.84
CA SER A 94 17.75 3.36 -6.59
C SER A 94 16.80 2.79 -5.57
N ILE A 95 17.16 1.69 -4.93
CA ILE A 95 16.36 1.03 -3.90
C ILE A 95 17.02 1.22 -2.56
N TYR A 96 16.25 1.74 -1.63
CA TYR A 96 16.64 1.92 -0.24
C TYR A 96 15.79 1.03 0.65
N ASN A 97 16.40 0.42 1.67
CA ASN A 97 15.72 -0.46 2.61
C ASN A 97 15.94 0.00 4.05
N ARG A 98 14.91 -0.18 4.86
CA ARG A 98 14.97 -0.05 6.31
C ARG A 98 14.17 -1.16 6.96
N THR A 99 14.84 -1.99 7.73
CA THR A 99 14.21 -3.06 8.48
C THR A 99 14.00 -2.64 9.94
N THR A 100 12.81 -2.89 10.45
CA THR A 100 12.45 -2.69 11.86
C THR A 100 11.93 -4.02 12.43
N MET A 101 11.60 -4.06 13.72
CA MET A 101 11.04 -5.26 14.34
C MET A 101 9.67 -5.67 13.77
N ARG A 102 8.92 -4.74 13.16
CA ARG A 102 7.52 -4.95 12.74
C ARG A 102 7.30 -4.87 11.23
N TYR A 103 8.17 -4.21 10.51
CA TYR A 103 8.02 -4.00 9.08
C TYR A 103 9.35 -3.86 8.36
N ASN A 104 9.32 -4.20 7.10
CA ASN A 104 10.40 -3.98 6.17
C ASN A 104 9.95 -2.90 5.17
N SER A 105 10.62 -1.76 5.19
CA SER A 105 10.26 -0.59 4.37
C SER A 105 11.24 -0.42 3.24
N PHE A 106 10.71 -0.25 2.03
CA PHE A 106 11.50 0.08 0.85
C PHE A 106 11.08 1.44 0.32
N ILE A 107 12.06 2.26 -0.02
CA ILE A 107 11.86 3.45 -0.84
C ILE A 107 12.58 3.24 -2.16
N LEU A 108 11.81 3.23 -3.23
CA LEU A 108 12.33 3.18 -4.58
C LEU A 108 12.32 4.60 -5.12
N VAL A 109 13.50 5.11 -5.46
CA VAL A 109 13.68 6.38 -6.14
C VAL A 109 13.87 6.09 -7.63
N TYR A 110 13.01 6.65 -8.47
CA TYR A 110 13.08 6.51 -9.92
C TYR A 110 13.18 7.89 -10.56
N GLU A 111 14.29 8.15 -11.23
CA GLU A 111 14.52 9.41 -11.94
C GLU A 111 14.37 9.20 -13.44
N THR A 112 13.48 9.95 -14.06
CA THR A 112 13.20 9.87 -15.49
C THR A 112 12.83 11.25 -16.03
N SER A 113 13.07 11.48 -17.32
CA SER A 113 12.63 12.71 -17.98
C SER A 113 11.13 12.77 -18.18
N GLU A 114 10.50 11.61 -18.40
CA GLU A 114 9.08 11.49 -18.70
C GLU A 114 8.48 10.26 -17.98
N LEU A 115 7.28 10.44 -17.46
CA LEU A 115 6.54 9.37 -16.79
C LEU A 115 5.35 8.92 -17.63
N SER A 116 5.31 7.63 -17.93
CA SER A 116 4.20 6.98 -18.63
C SER A 116 3.62 5.83 -17.80
N LYS A 117 2.44 5.36 -18.18
CA LYS A 117 1.84 4.17 -17.57
C LYS A 117 2.77 2.96 -17.70
N LYS A 118 3.46 2.82 -18.84
CA LYS A 118 4.43 1.74 -19.08
C LYS A 118 5.57 1.77 -18.07
N ASN A 119 6.13 2.97 -17.79
CA ASN A 119 7.22 3.11 -16.82
C ASN A 119 6.76 2.68 -15.42
N ILE A 120 5.52 3.03 -15.01
CA ILE A 120 4.97 2.64 -13.70
C ILE A 120 4.83 1.12 -13.63
N THR A 121 4.26 0.48 -14.66
CA THR A 121 4.11 -0.98 -14.70
C THR A 121 5.48 -1.66 -14.67
N ASN A 122 6.44 -1.22 -15.49
CA ASN A 122 7.79 -1.79 -15.49
C ASN A 122 8.48 -1.62 -14.12
N LEU A 123 8.22 -0.50 -13.44
CA LEU A 123 8.75 -0.24 -12.11
C LEU A 123 8.13 -1.19 -11.06
N GLU A 124 6.85 -1.50 -11.18
CA GLU A 124 6.16 -2.46 -10.31
C GLU A 124 6.70 -3.88 -10.53
N ASP A 125 6.81 -4.30 -11.79
CA ASP A 125 7.38 -5.61 -12.16
C ASP A 125 8.85 -5.74 -11.73
N TYR A 126 9.61 -4.65 -11.82
CA TYR A 126 11.00 -4.61 -11.36
C TYR A 126 11.10 -4.80 -9.85
N MET A 127 10.27 -4.09 -9.09
CA MET A 127 10.23 -4.22 -7.64
C MET A 127 9.80 -5.61 -7.18
N GLU A 128 8.80 -6.19 -7.82
CA GLU A 128 8.33 -7.54 -7.51
C GLU A 128 9.43 -8.57 -7.75
N ARG A 129 10.11 -8.49 -8.89
CA ARG A 129 11.27 -9.36 -9.20
C ARG A 129 12.40 -9.16 -8.20
N PHE A 130 12.80 -7.91 -7.98
CA PHE A 130 13.87 -7.59 -7.03
C PHE A 130 13.58 -8.16 -5.64
N TYR A 131 12.33 -8.01 -5.17
CA TYR A 131 11.93 -8.55 -3.88
C TYR A 131 11.97 -10.09 -3.85
N ASN A 132 11.41 -10.73 -4.85
CA ASN A 132 11.37 -12.19 -4.92
C ASN A 132 12.76 -12.82 -4.99
N ASP A 133 13.70 -12.15 -5.68
CA ASP A 133 15.09 -12.63 -5.85
C ASP A 133 15.93 -12.44 -4.57
N ASN A 134 15.75 -11.33 -3.87
CA ASN A 134 16.61 -10.96 -2.73
C ASN A 134 15.98 -11.30 -1.37
N TYR A 135 14.66 -11.39 -1.30
CA TYR A 135 13.90 -11.71 -0.09
C TYR A 135 12.96 -12.88 -0.36
N PRO A 136 13.51 -14.08 -0.72
CA PRO A 136 12.68 -15.23 -1.01
C PRO A 136 11.75 -15.45 0.18
N LYS A 137 10.46 -15.57 -0.09
CA LYS A 137 9.44 -15.87 0.91
C LYS A 137 9.94 -17.08 1.70
N LYS A 138 10.50 -16.88 2.88
CA LYS A 138 10.55 -17.95 3.88
C LYS A 138 9.11 -18.44 3.89
N LYS A 139 8.91 -19.74 3.60
CA LYS A 139 7.58 -20.35 3.64
C LYS A 139 6.95 -20.05 5.00
N VAL A 140 6.29 -18.93 5.13
CA VAL A 140 5.53 -18.50 6.31
C VAL A 140 4.15 -19.19 6.30
N TYR A 141 4.01 -20.22 5.48
CA TYR A 141 2.94 -21.19 5.60
C TYR A 141 3.39 -22.33 6.53
N THR A 142 3.72 -22.00 7.77
CA THR A 142 3.51 -22.94 8.84
C THR A 142 2.04 -22.80 9.21
N ASP A 143 1.36 -23.93 9.43
CA ASP A 143 -0.09 -24.06 9.71
C ASP A 143 -0.62 -23.26 10.92
N ASN A 144 0.12 -22.32 11.43
CA ASN A 144 -0.26 -21.41 12.51
C ASN A 144 -0.59 -20.02 11.95
N TYR A 145 -1.86 -19.71 11.87
CA TYR A 145 -2.48 -18.45 11.44
C TYR A 145 -1.99 -17.20 12.19
N PHE A 146 -1.11 -17.32 13.15
CA PHE A 146 -0.50 -16.25 13.93
C PHE A 146 1.01 -16.46 14.02
N ASP A 147 1.71 -16.23 12.90
CA ASP A 147 3.14 -15.98 13.00
C ASP A 147 3.35 -14.49 13.37
N PRO A 148 3.78 -14.19 14.61
CA PRO A 148 4.06 -12.83 15.05
C PRO A 148 5.25 -12.21 14.29
N TYR A 149 5.89 -12.94 13.39
CA TYR A 149 7.04 -12.53 12.57
C TYR A 149 6.69 -12.29 11.11
N SER A 150 5.41 -12.26 10.73
CA SER A 150 5.03 -11.77 9.40
C SER A 150 5.33 -10.28 9.31
N TYR A 151 6.45 -9.93 8.66
CA TYR A 151 6.81 -8.54 8.42
C TYR A 151 5.81 -7.93 7.44
N ILE A 152 5.19 -6.84 7.83
CA ILE A 152 4.43 -6.00 6.90
C ILE A 152 5.45 -5.33 5.98
N ILE A 153 5.21 -5.41 4.68
CA ILE A 153 6.10 -4.83 3.69
C ILE A 153 5.51 -3.51 3.20
N HIS A 154 6.29 -2.45 3.37
CA HIS A 154 5.94 -1.12 2.90
C HIS A 154 6.79 -0.76 1.69
N TYR A 155 6.14 -0.43 0.58
CA TYR A 155 6.82 0.12 -0.58
C TYR A 155 6.38 1.56 -0.83
N SER A 156 7.34 2.46 -0.85
CA SER A 156 7.14 3.84 -1.29
C SER A 156 7.89 4.06 -2.59
N LYS A 157 7.20 4.53 -3.62
CA LYS A 157 7.80 4.95 -4.89
C LYS A 157 7.92 6.46 -4.88
N LEU A 158 9.13 6.99 -4.91
CA LEU A 158 9.41 8.39 -5.16
C LEU A 158 9.90 8.54 -6.60
N ILE A 159 9.04 9.02 -7.46
CA ILE A 159 9.34 9.21 -8.87
C ILE A 159 9.69 10.69 -9.09
N ILE A 160 10.84 10.95 -9.68
CA ILE A 160 11.35 12.28 -9.97
C ILE A 160 11.29 12.45 -11.48
N VAL A 161 10.49 13.40 -11.94
CA VAL A 161 10.32 13.69 -13.37
C VAL A 161 10.69 15.13 -13.69
N ASP A 162 11.13 15.36 -14.91
CA ASP A 162 11.38 16.73 -15.36
C ASP A 162 10.08 17.50 -15.45
N LYS A 163 9.03 16.90 -16.03
CA LYS A 163 7.71 17.52 -16.18
C LYS A 163 6.59 16.48 -16.08
N MET A 164 5.51 16.85 -15.38
CA MET A 164 4.25 16.11 -15.35
C MET A 164 3.22 16.68 -16.30
N ASN A 165 2.41 15.80 -16.90
CA ASN A 165 1.19 16.16 -17.61
C ASN A 165 -0.06 15.70 -16.79
N GLU A 166 -1.25 16.02 -17.27
CA GLU A 166 -2.50 15.64 -16.61
C GLU A 166 -2.68 14.12 -16.51
N ASP A 167 -2.29 13.38 -17.54
CA ASP A 167 -2.35 11.92 -17.55
C ASP A 167 -1.47 11.32 -16.45
N THR A 168 -0.29 11.90 -16.23
CA THR A 168 0.62 11.50 -15.16
C THR A 168 0.03 11.73 -13.77
N GLN A 169 -0.73 12.81 -13.56
CA GLN A 169 -1.42 13.07 -12.29
C GLN A 169 -2.48 12.00 -11.99
N ASN A 170 -3.20 11.54 -13.00
CA ASN A 170 -4.15 10.45 -12.87
C ASN A 170 -3.45 9.12 -12.54
N LEU A 171 -2.28 8.86 -13.12
CA LEU A 171 -1.47 7.68 -12.78
C LEU A 171 -1.06 7.66 -11.31
N VAL A 172 -0.68 8.80 -10.72
CA VAL A 172 -0.38 8.90 -9.28
C VAL A 172 -1.59 8.54 -8.44
N LYS A 173 -2.77 9.01 -8.86
CA LYS A 173 -4.03 8.74 -8.17
C LYS A 173 -4.37 7.26 -8.12
N ASP A 174 -4.11 6.54 -9.22
CA ASP A 174 -4.53 5.14 -9.39
C ASP A 174 -3.46 4.12 -8.92
N SER A 175 -2.27 4.59 -8.52
CA SER A 175 -1.11 3.76 -8.19
C SER A 175 -0.97 3.39 -6.71
N ILE A 176 -2.10 3.18 -6.02
CA ILE A 176 -2.12 2.77 -4.61
C ILE A 176 -2.61 1.33 -4.53
N ILE A 177 -1.85 0.50 -3.83
CA ILE A 177 -2.25 -0.86 -3.48
C ILE A 177 -2.23 -1.00 -1.96
N ASN A 178 -3.32 -1.52 -1.41
CA ASN A 178 -3.45 -1.84 0.00
C ASN A 178 -3.87 -3.32 0.13
N LEU A 179 -2.91 -4.16 0.44
CA LEU A 179 -3.13 -5.56 0.81
C LEU A 179 -2.76 -5.73 2.28
N PRO A 180 -3.28 -6.74 2.98
CA PRO A 180 -3.02 -6.94 4.41
C PRO A 180 -1.53 -6.93 4.78
N ASP A 181 -0.69 -7.56 3.95
CA ASP A 181 0.74 -7.72 4.19
C ASP A 181 1.62 -6.80 3.33
N PHE A 182 1.00 -5.90 2.57
CA PHE A 182 1.70 -5.19 1.53
C PHE A 182 1.02 -3.86 1.18
N THR A 183 1.77 -2.77 1.31
CA THR A 183 1.27 -1.43 0.98
C THR A 183 2.16 -0.73 -0.03
N TYR A 184 1.55 -0.13 -1.05
CA TYR A 184 2.23 0.72 -2.03
C TYR A 184 1.78 2.17 -1.89
N LEU A 185 2.73 3.07 -1.75
CA LEU A 185 2.50 4.51 -1.86
C LEU A 185 3.32 5.09 -3.00
N THR A 186 2.70 5.86 -3.89
CA THR A 186 3.40 6.59 -4.94
C THR A 186 3.44 8.08 -4.64
N ALA A 187 4.62 8.66 -4.77
CA ALA A 187 4.85 10.10 -4.77
C ALA A 187 5.60 10.50 -6.05
N VAL A 188 5.25 11.63 -6.63
CA VAL A 188 5.91 12.15 -7.84
C VAL A 188 6.34 13.59 -7.61
N LEU A 189 7.60 13.87 -7.85
CA LEU A 189 8.18 15.20 -7.85
C LEU A 189 8.31 15.71 -9.29
N ASP A 190 7.58 16.77 -9.61
CA ASP A 190 7.72 17.53 -10.84
C ASP A 190 8.79 18.62 -10.64
N LYS A 191 9.93 18.49 -11.33
CA LYS A 191 11.04 19.44 -11.18
C LYS A 191 10.75 20.79 -11.84
N GLU A 192 10.07 20.80 -12.99
CA GLU A 192 9.75 22.04 -13.72
C GLU A 192 8.78 22.92 -12.93
N GLU A 193 7.69 22.32 -12.45
CA GLU A 193 6.68 23.04 -11.68
C GLU A 193 6.99 23.12 -10.18
N SER A 194 8.05 22.46 -9.71
CA SER A 194 8.43 22.37 -8.30
C SER A 194 7.27 21.91 -7.41
N LYS A 195 6.58 20.86 -7.84
CA LYS A 195 5.43 20.30 -7.15
C LYS A 195 5.68 18.86 -6.76
N LEU A 196 5.38 18.53 -5.50
CA LEU A 196 5.37 17.16 -5.01
C LEU A 196 3.91 16.68 -4.89
N TYR A 197 3.60 15.62 -5.57
CA TYR A 197 2.31 14.93 -5.50
C TYR A 197 2.48 13.63 -4.68
N ILE A 198 1.68 13.46 -3.65
CA ILE A 198 1.68 12.23 -2.84
C ILE A 198 0.30 11.61 -2.94
N ALA A 199 0.25 10.36 -3.35
CA ALA A 199 -0.99 9.60 -3.42
C ALA A 199 -1.74 9.62 -2.08
N LYS A 200 -3.06 9.73 -2.14
CA LYS A 200 -3.92 9.83 -0.97
C LYS A 200 -4.99 8.75 -1.01
N ILE A 201 -5.22 8.13 0.13
CA ILE A 201 -6.28 7.14 0.31
C ILE A 201 -7.44 7.75 1.07
N ARG A 202 -8.65 7.43 0.64
CA ARG A 202 -9.88 7.69 1.38
C ARG A 202 -10.32 6.40 2.07
N THR A 203 -9.65 6.01 3.15
CA THR A 203 -10.13 4.90 3.98
C THR A 203 -9.86 5.21 5.43
N ASP A 204 -10.85 4.93 6.26
CA ASP A 204 -10.71 4.97 7.71
C ASP A 204 -10.06 3.68 8.24
N ILE A 205 -9.98 2.63 7.39
CA ILE A 205 -9.47 1.31 7.73
C ILE A 205 -8.09 1.12 7.09
N GLY A 206 -7.08 0.74 7.87
CA GLY A 206 -5.72 0.45 7.38
C GLY A 206 -4.88 1.68 7.00
N SER A 207 -5.31 2.88 7.39
CA SER A 207 -4.64 4.13 6.99
C SER A 207 -3.31 4.40 7.73
N GLY A 208 -2.93 3.61 8.74
CA GLY A 208 -1.74 3.83 9.57
C GLY A 208 -0.45 3.77 8.77
N ASP A 209 -0.31 2.73 7.95
CA ASP A 209 0.90 2.48 7.16
C ASP A 209 1.09 3.54 6.08
N PHE A 210 0.02 3.93 5.39
CA PHE A 210 0.08 5.01 4.41
C PHE A 210 0.37 6.37 5.04
N LYS A 211 -0.15 6.64 6.25
CA LYS A 211 0.18 7.86 6.99
C LYS A 211 1.67 7.90 7.31
N MET A 212 2.24 6.76 7.71
CA MET A 212 3.67 6.63 7.99
C MET A 212 4.49 6.85 6.72
N GLN A 213 4.20 6.13 5.64
CA GLN A 213 4.89 6.28 4.35
C GLN A 213 4.78 7.73 3.81
N SER A 214 3.58 8.31 3.84
CA SER A 214 3.37 9.70 3.43
C SER A 214 4.14 10.69 4.31
N LYS A 215 4.24 10.42 5.62
CA LYS A 215 5.03 11.23 6.55
C LYS A 215 6.52 11.17 6.19
N GLU A 216 7.05 9.99 5.92
CA GLU A 216 8.46 9.80 5.55
C GLU A 216 8.79 10.54 4.24
N ILE A 217 7.95 10.41 3.21
CA ILE A 217 8.15 11.19 1.97
C ILE A 217 8.11 12.70 2.24
N LYS A 218 7.20 13.17 3.10
CA LYS A 218 7.15 14.60 3.47
C LYS A 218 8.40 15.04 4.25
N GLU A 219 8.98 14.18 5.08
CA GLU A 219 10.21 14.45 5.81
C GLU A 219 11.41 14.63 4.87
N LEU A 220 11.49 13.87 3.78
CA LEU A 220 12.54 14.05 2.78
C LEU A 220 12.57 15.48 2.20
N PHE A 221 11.42 16.14 2.16
CA PHE A 221 11.25 17.48 1.63
C PHE A 221 10.96 18.56 2.69
N ASP A 222 11.22 18.27 3.99
CA ASP A 222 10.98 19.16 5.13
C ASP A 222 9.53 19.68 5.27
N LEU A 223 8.54 18.95 4.72
CA LEU A 223 7.14 19.37 4.69
C LEU A 223 6.39 19.14 6.01
N ASN A 224 6.99 18.45 6.97
CA ASN A 224 6.38 18.17 8.27
C ASN A 224 6.69 19.24 9.33
N LYS A 225 7.59 20.17 9.06
CA LYS A 225 7.87 21.28 9.98
C LYS A 225 6.68 22.24 9.96
N LYS A 226 5.83 22.18 10.99
CA LYS A 226 4.87 23.25 11.24
C LYS A 226 5.68 24.54 11.42
N LYS A 227 5.43 25.52 10.55
CA LYS A 227 5.84 26.91 10.80
C LYS A 227 5.12 27.46 12.02
#